data_6f7b74e3733e50f496148f5375ab6dcd
#
_entry.id   6f7b74e3733e50f496148f5375ab6dcd
#
_cell.length_a   1.000
_cell.length_b   1.000
_cell.length_c   1.000
_cell.angle_alpha   90.00
_cell.angle_beta   90.00
_cell.angle_gamma   90.00
#
_symmetry.space_group_name_H-M   'P 1'
#
loop_
_entity.id
_entity.type
_entity.pdbx_description
1 polymer ?
#
loop_
_entity_poly.entity_id
_entity_poly.type
_entity_poly.pdbx_seq_one_letter_code
_entity_poly.pdbx_strand_id
1 'polypeptide(L)'
;MAPLTRLRGTVDHLPTPVMIEYYRQRASAGLIISEGTPVSPMGVGYPQVPGIWSREQVELWKPVTRAVREAGGTIFAQIWHVGRISAPIFLDGKSPVSSSAIAAKGNVSVLRPLTPYPVPHALTIPEIAGVVEEFRQGAQNAQEAGFDGVEIHGANGYLLDQFLQDGPNQRTDEYGGSIENRTRFPLEVLDAVIGVWGSGRVGMHLAPRGDSQSAGDSNPATTFEYYAREMGKRKIAFLAAREYEGPDSLGPKLKEAFGGVFAANEKFTKQAGDELIESGRADAVLFGKLYIANPDLVERFTQGAELNTPTPQTFYTHGDDGYIDYPALTEVAG
;
A
#
# COMPACT_ATOMS: atom_id res chain seq x y z
N MET A 1 -6.81 4.09 9.00
CA MET A 1 -5.48 3.50 9.28
C MET A 1 -4.75 3.30 7.98
N ALA A 2 -3.53 3.88 7.84
CA ALA A 2 -2.69 3.70 6.66
C ALA A 2 -2.13 2.26 6.59
N PRO A 3 -1.78 1.76 5.40
CA PRO A 3 -1.14 0.46 5.24
C PRO A 3 0.28 0.45 5.84
N LEU A 4 0.60 -0.58 6.60
CA LEU A 4 1.87 -0.71 7.31
C LEU A 4 2.35 -2.16 7.28
N THR A 5 3.44 -2.44 6.60
CA THR A 5 4.12 -3.75 6.65
C THR A 5 4.71 -3.98 8.03
N ARG A 6 4.36 -5.12 8.66
CA ARG A 6 4.77 -5.46 10.03
C ARG A 6 5.55 -6.77 10.14
N LEU A 7 5.64 -7.56 9.09
CA LEU A 7 6.36 -8.84 9.02
C LEU A 7 5.90 -9.87 10.07
N ARG A 8 4.60 -10.00 10.31
CA ARG A 8 4.00 -11.00 11.23
C ARG A 8 3.37 -12.20 10.53
N GLY A 9 3.53 -12.34 9.21
CA GLY A 9 3.21 -13.57 8.49
C GLY A 9 4.21 -14.70 8.79
N THR A 10 3.98 -15.87 8.24
CA THR A 10 4.91 -16.98 8.28
C THR A 10 6.01 -16.86 7.21
N VAL A 11 7.00 -17.74 7.23
CA VAL A 11 8.02 -17.84 6.16
C VAL A 11 7.42 -18.21 4.80
N ASP A 12 6.27 -18.88 4.81
CA ASP A 12 5.50 -19.25 3.62
C ASP A 12 4.45 -18.19 3.23
N HIS A 13 4.60 -16.99 3.79
CA HIS A 13 3.72 -15.84 3.51
C HIS A 13 2.24 -16.07 3.89
N LEU A 14 1.99 -16.84 4.93
CA LEU A 14 0.66 -17.09 5.47
C LEU A 14 0.32 -16.07 6.57
N PRO A 15 -0.93 -15.55 6.62
CA PRO A 15 -1.41 -14.80 7.78
C PRO A 15 -1.34 -15.62 9.07
N THR A 16 -1.03 -14.97 10.18
CA THR A 16 -0.90 -15.63 11.50
C THR A 16 -2.04 -15.25 12.44
N PRO A 17 -2.32 -16.06 13.46
CA PRO A 17 -3.38 -15.75 14.43
C PRO A 17 -3.22 -14.41 15.15
N VAL A 18 -1.99 -13.94 15.39
CA VAL A 18 -1.76 -12.64 16.05
C VAL A 18 -2.27 -11.47 15.22
N MET A 19 -2.35 -11.61 13.90
CA MET A 19 -2.90 -10.58 13.01
C MET A 19 -4.41 -10.38 13.21
N ILE A 20 -5.13 -11.41 13.68
CA ILE A 20 -6.57 -11.30 14.01
C ILE A 20 -6.76 -10.23 15.08
N GLU A 21 -6.00 -10.33 16.17
CA GLU A 21 -6.08 -9.39 17.28
C GLU A 21 -5.59 -7.99 16.89
N TYR A 22 -4.49 -7.90 16.13
CA TYR A 22 -3.94 -6.63 15.66
C TYR A 22 -4.95 -5.78 14.89
N TYR A 23 -5.62 -6.39 13.92
CA TYR A 23 -6.60 -5.66 13.11
C TYR A 23 -7.91 -5.42 13.88
N ARG A 24 -8.34 -6.38 14.72
CA ARG A 24 -9.51 -6.23 15.58
C ARG A 24 -9.38 -5.03 16.54
N GLN A 25 -8.22 -4.88 17.21
CA GLN A 25 -7.95 -3.76 18.11
C GLN A 25 -8.11 -2.38 17.44
N ARG A 26 -7.95 -2.31 16.12
CA ARG A 26 -7.97 -1.07 15.33
C ARG A 26 -9.28 -0.86 14.57
N ALA A 27 -10.31 -1.63 14.90
CA ALA A 27 -11.60 -1.63 14.20
C ALA A 27 -12.37 -0.30 14.33
N SER A 28 -12.04 0.55 15.29
CA SER A 28 -12.61 1.90 15.41
C SER A 28 -12.13 2.89 14.34
N ALA A 29 -11.09 2.53 13.54
CA ALA A 29 -10.71 3.33 12.39
C ALA A 29 -11.84 3.39 11.36
N GLY A 30 -12.13 4.57 10.81
CA GLY A 30 -13.15 4.73 9.76
C GLY A 30 -12.89 3.84 8.53
N LEU A 31 -11.61 3.53 8.24
CA LEU A 31 -11.17 2.51 7.30
C LEU A 31 -9.81 1.98 7.74
N ILE A 32 -9.65 0.67 7.78
CA ILE A 32 -8.34 0.01 7.87
C ILE A 32 -7.90 -0.37 6.46
N ILE A 33 -6.69 0.02 6.08
CA ILE A 33 -6.01 -0.54 4.91
C ILE A 33 -4.97 -1.52 5.46
N SER A 34 -5.03 -2.79 5.02
CA SER A 34 -4.11 -3.82 5.49
C SER A 34 -2.66 -3.50 5.11
N GLU A 35 -1.72 -4.21 5.69
CA GLU A 35 -0.34 -4.20 5.19
C GLU A 35 -0.25 -4.64 3.72
N GLY A 36 0.83 -4.22 3.03
CA GLY A 36 1.08 -4.62 1.65
C GLY A 36 1.04 -6.14 1.51
N THR A 37 0.13 -6.63 0.69
CA THR A 37 -0.22 -8.05 0.53
C THR A 37 0.09 -8.47 -0.91
N PRO A 38 1.22 -9.17 -1.17
CA PRO A 38 1.61 -9.59 -2.52
C PRO A 38 0.53 -10.44 -3.21
N VAL A 39 0.32 -10.18 -4.50
CA VAL A 39 -0.66 -10.88 -5.35
C VAL A 39 -0.07 -12.12 -6.03
N SER A 40 1.24 -12.30 -5.97
CA SER A 40 1.95 -13.48 -6.51
C SER A 40 3.27 -13.70 -5.77
N PRO A 41 3.88 -14.91 -5.89
CA PRO A 41 5.23 -15.15 -5.36
C PRO A 41 6.28 -14.18 -5.91
N MET A 42 6.15 -13.75 -7.17
CA MET A 42 7.05 -12.77 -7.79
C MET A 42 6.84 -11.34 -7.26
N GLY A 43 5.73 -11.09 -6.58
CA GLY A 43 5.43 -9.82 -5.91
C GLY A 43 6.12 -9.65 -4.55
N VAL A 44 6.82 -10.66 -4.05
CA VAL A 44 7.44 -10.65 -2.72
C VAL A 44 8.80 -9.93 -2.73
N GLY A 45 9.05 -9.07 -1.74
CA GLY A 45 10.35 -8.39 -1.56
C GLY A 45 10.79 -8.29 -0.11
N TYR A 46 9.99 -8.83 0.80
CA TYR A 46 10.26 -8.83 2.24
C TYR A 46 9.88 -10.18 2.84
N PRO A 47 10.63 -10.66 3.85
CA PRO A 47 10.28 -11.91 4.52
C PRO A 47 8.95 -11.75 5.26
N GLN A 48 8.22 -12.85 5.38
CA GLN A 48 7.06 -12.94 6.28
C GLN A 48 5.97 -11.88 6.08
N VAL A 49 5.87 -11.29 4.89
CA VAL A 49 4.67 -10.53 4.49
C VAL A 49 3.55 -11.51 4.14
N PRO A 50 2.33 -11.32 4.62
CA PRO A 50 1.23 -12.20 4.25
C PRO A 50 0.80 -11.94 2.80
N GLY A 51 0.64 -13.00 2.02
CA GLY A 51 0.20 -12.93 0.63
C GLY A 51 -1.31 -13.13 0.45
N ILE A 52 -1.76 -13.03 -0.82
CA ILE A 52 -3.17 -13.25 -1.19
C ILE A 52 -3.32 -14.05 -2.49
N TRP A 53 -2.29 -14.79 -2.91
CA TRP A 53 -2.29 -15.54 -4.16
C TRP A 53 -2.68 -17.02 -4.04
N SER A 54 -2.70 -17.58 -2.83
CA SER A 54 -3.01 -18.98 -2.61
C SER A 54 -4.32 -19.20 -1.86
N ARG A 55 -4.93 -20.38 -2.05
CA ARG A 55 -6.12 -20.77 -1.31
C ARG A 55 -5.91 -20.75 0.20
N GLU A 56 -4.76 -21.22 0.66
CA GLU A 56 -4.44 -21.27 2.09
C GLU A 56 -4.35 -19.85 2.68
N GLN A 57 -3.75 -18.91 1.97
CA GLN A 57 -3.71 -17.50 2.39
C GLN A 57 -5.12 -16.92 2.50
N VAL A 58 -6.00 -17.20 1.53
CA VAL A 58 -7.40 -16.77 1.57
C VAL A 58 -8.11 -17.29 2.83
N GLU A 59 -7.98 -18.58 3.13
CA GLU A 59 -8.62 -19.16 4.31
C GLU A 59 -8.09 -18.54 5.63
N LEU A 60 -6.81 -18.22 5.70
CA LEU A 60 -6.21 -17.63 6.90
C LEU A 60 -6.48 -16.11 7.03
N TRP A 61 -6.82 -15.41 5.96
CA TRP A 61 -7.32 -14.05 6.03
C TRP A 61 -8.78 -13.95 6.53
N LYS A 62 -9.62 -14.95 6.29
CA LYS A 62 -11.04 -14.95 6.70
C LYS A 62 -11.25 -14.66 8.21
N PRO A 63 -10.50 -15.26 9.15
CA PRO A 63 -10.62 -14.92 10.56
C PRO A 63 -10.29 -13.45 10.85
N VAL A 64 -9.30 -12.88 10.16
CA VAL A 64 -8.87 -11.48 10.34
C VAL A 64 -10.01 -10.53 9.92
N THR A 65 -10.52 -10.68 8.70
CA THR A 65 -11.60 -9.83 8.17
C THR A 65 -12.87 -9.95 8.97
N ARG A 66 -13.20 -11.17 9.41
CA ARG A 66 -14.35 -11.44 10.29
C ARG A 66 -14.21 -10.73 11.63
N ALA A 67 -13.07 -10.81 12.30
CA ALA A 67 -12.85 -10.16 13.59
C ALA A 67 -12.99 -8.64 13.50
N VAL A 68 -12.49 -8.01 12.43
CA VAL A 68 -12.67 -6.58 12.19
C VAL A 68 -14.14 -6.24 11.99
N ARG A 69 -14.87 -7.03 11.19
CA ARG A 69 -16.31 -6.82 10.93
C ARG A 69 -17.15 -7.00 12.19
N GLU A 70 -16.89 -8.04 12.98
CA GLU A 70 -17.58 -8.29 14.25
C GLU A 70 -17.32 -7.17 15.27
N ALA A 71 -16.17 -6.51 15.19
CA ALA A 71 -15.87 -5.30 15.98
C ALA A 71 -16.43 -3.99 15.37
N GLY A 72 -17.21 -4.06 14.28
CA GLY A 72 -17.84 -2.92 13.62
C GLY A 72 -16.93 -2.14 12.66
N GLY A 73 -15.74 -2.64 12.35
CA GLY A 73 -14.77 -2.00 11.47
C GLY A 73 -14.95 -2.36 9.99
N THR A 74 -14.23 -1.62 9.15
CA THR A 74 -14.13 -1.84 7.70
C THR A 74 -12.67 -2.01 7.32
N ILE A 75 -12.35 -3.05 6.53
CA ILE A 75 -10.97 -3.36 6.13
C ILE A 75 -10.83 -3.58 4.62
N PHE A 76 -9.91 -2.86 3.98
CA PHE A 76 -9.49 -3.06 2.59
C PHE A 76 -8.14 -3.77 2.54
N ALA A 77 -7.97 -4.70 1.61
CA ALA A 77 -6.66 -5.30 1.35
C ALA A 77 -5.79 -4.36 0.52
N GLN A 78 -4.57 -4.03 0.96
CA GLN A 78 -3.61 -3.39 0.07
C GLN A 78 -2.93 -4.46 -0.80
N ILE A 79 -3.36 -4.60 -2.06
CA ILE A 79 -2.77 -5.54 -3.01
C ILE A 79 -1.50 -4.96 -3.64
N TRP A 80 -0.46 -5.79 -3.73
CA TRP A 80 0.90 -5.32 -3.91
C TRP A 80 1.76 -6.21 -4.80
N HIS A 81 2.70 -5.60 -5.50
CA HIS A 81 3.81 -6.24 -6.19
C HIS A 81 5.05 -5.33 -6.13
N VAL A 82 6.11 -5.79 -5.51
CA VAL A 82 7.28 -4.93 -5.24
C VAL A 82 8.15 -4.64 -6.48
N GLY A 83 7.98 -5.40 -7.56
CA GLY A 83 8.81 -5.23 -8.75
C GLY A 83 10.30 -5.47 -8.46
N ARG A 84 11.15 -4.54 -8.88
CA ARG A 84 12.62 -4.62 -8.69
C ARG A 84 13.09 -4.49 -7.24
N ILE A 85 12.19 -4.17 -6.30
CA ILE A 85 12.53 -4.03 -4.88
C ILE A 85 12.46 -5.39 -4.20
N SER A 86 13.24 -6.31 -4.72
CA SER A 86 13.36 -7.70 -4.25
C SER A 86 14.76 -8.23 -4.50
N ALA A 87 14.98 -9.48 -4.12
CA ALA A 87 16.21 -10.23 -4.37
C ALA A 87 15.90 -11.70 -4.62
N PRO A 88 16.77 -12.46 -5.32
CA PRO A 88 16.55 -13.86 -5.62
C PRO A 88 16.23 -14.74 -4.41
N ILE A 89 16.75 -14.39 -3.23
CA ILE A 89 16.47 -15.13 -1.99
C ILE A 89 14.98 -15.13 -1.59
N PHE A 90 14.20 -14.14 -2.04
CA PHE A 90 12.76 -14.06 -1.79
C PHE A 90 11.93 -14.63 -2.94
N LEU A 91 12.55 -15.00 -4.06
CA LEU A 91 11.92 -15.35 -5.33
C LEU A 91 12.32 -16.73 -5.84
N ASP A 92 12.64 -17.65 -4.96
CA ASP A 92 13.12 -19.02 -5.32
C ASP A 92 14.28 -19.00 -6.32
N GLY A 93 15.23 -18.07 -6.15
CA GLY A 93 16.38 -17.90 -7.00
C GLY A 93 16.14 -17.13 -8.30
N LYS A 94 14.92 -16.71 -8.60
CA LYS A 94 14.58 -15.93 -9.80
C LYS A 94 14.98 -14.47 -9.65
N SER A 95 15.26 -13.80 -10.78
CA SER A 95 15.47 -12.36 -10.80
C SER A 95 14.16 -11.60 -10.54
N PRO A 96 14.19 -10.49 -9.78
CA PRO A 96 13.05 -9.57 -9.70
C PRO A 96 12.66 -9.05 -11.08
N VAL A 97 11.43 -8.53 -11.20
CA VAL A 97 10.92 -7.97 -12.45
C VAL A 97 10.71 -6.46 -12.35
N SER A 98 10.70 -5.75 -13.48
CA SER A 98 10.43 -4.31 -13.53
C SER A 98 9.97 -3.89 -14.93
N SER A 99 9.67 -2.58 -15.10
CA SER A 99 9.46 -1.97 -16.42
C SER A 99 10.69 -2.05 -17.31
N SER A 100 11.88 -1.89 -16.74
CA SER A 100 13.16 -1.89 -17.45
C SER A 100 14.25 -2.58 -16.63
N ALA A 101 15.32 -3.07 -17.28
CA ALA A 101 16.44 -3.75 -16.63
C ALA A 101 17.38 -2.76 -15.91
N ILE A 102 16.83 -1.99 -14.96
CA ILE A 102 17.54 -0.95 -14.20
C ILE A 102 17.43 -1.29 -12.72
N ALA A 103 18.58 -1.61 -12.08
CA ALA A 103 18.61 -1.88 -10.64
C ALA A 103 18.20 -0.64 -9.82
N ALA A 104 17.49 -0.86 -8.73
CA ALA A 104 17.28 0.18 -7.75
C ALA A 104 18.61 0.55 -7.05
N LYS A 105 18.77 1.83 -6.67
CA LYS A 105 19.93 2.26 -5.89
C LYS A 105 19.81 1.80 -4.44
N GLY A 106 20.95 1.51 -3.81
CA GLY A 106 21.00 1.09 -2.41
C GLY A 106 21.00 -0.43 -2.23
N ASN A 107 20.53 -0.87 -1.08
CA ASN A 107 20.60 -2.27 -0.67
C ASN A 107 19.21 -2.79 -0.29
N VAL A 108 19.03 -4.08 -0.42
CA VAL A 108 17.83 -4.79 0.03
C VAL A 108 17.68 -4.58 1.54
N SER A 109 16.58 -3.94 1.95
CA SER A 109 16.43 -3.33 3.28
C SER A 109 16.61 -4.31 4.45
N VAL A 110 16.18 -5.54 4.28
CA VAL A 110 16.13 -6.56 5.33
C VAL A 110 17.28 -7.55 5.30
N LEU A 111 18.15 -7.50 4.29
CA LEU A 111 19.27 -8.44 4.19
C LEU A 111 20.51 -7.95 4.96
N ARG A 112 21.14 -8.91 5.64
CA ARG A 112 22.45 -8.71 6.26
C ARG A 112 23.35 -9.91 5.90
N PRO A 113 24.58 -9.70 5.42
CA PRO A 113 25.22 -8.40 5.16
C PRO A 113 24.46 -7.57 4.11
N LEU A 114 24.71 -6.26 4.05
CA LEU A 114 24.09 -5.37 3.07
C LEU A 114 24.31 -5.89 1.65
N THR A 115 23.22 -6.13 0.94
CA THR A 115 23.20 -6.73 -0.40
C THR A 115 22.57 -5.72 -1.38
N PRO A 116 23.30 -5.28 -2.42
CA PRO A 116 22.73 -4.40 -3.45
C PRO A 116 21.53 -5.04 -4.15
N TYR A 117 20.60 -4.21 -4.60
CA TYR A 117 19.51 -4.68 -5.46
C TYR A 117 20.08 -5.22 -6.78
N PRO A 118 19.64 -6.40 -7.24
CA PRO A 118 20.06 -6.95 -8.53
C PRO A 118 19.43 -6.18 -9.69
N VAL A 119 20.01 -6.33 -10.88
CA VAL A 119 19.37 -5.89 -12.13
C VAL A 119 18.11 -6.75 -12.35
N PRO A 120 16.93 -6.17 -12.47
CA PRO A 120 15.70 -6.91 -12.70
C PRO A 120 15.57 -7.38 -14.15
N HIS A 121 14.75 -8.39 -14.37
CA HIS A 121 14.22 -8.72 -15.69
C HIS A 121 13.19 -7.65 -16.12
N ALA A 122 13.40 -7.07 -17.31
CA ALA A 122 12.39 -6.18 -17.91
C ALA A 122 11.24 -7.02 -18.45
N LEU A 123 10.04 -6.80 -17.93
CA LEU A 123 8.85 -7.55 -18.34
C LEU A 123 8.58 -7.39 -19.85
N THR A 124 8.37 -8.48 -20.54
CA THR A 124 7.84 -8.49 -21.92
C THR A 124 6.33 -8.15 -21.92
N ILE A 125 5.77 -7.80 -23.06
CA ILE A 125 4.33 -7.49 -23.18
C ILE A 125 3.44 -8.65 -22.71
N PRO A 126 3.71 -9.93 -23.06
CA PRO A 126 2.93 -11.04 -22.52
C PRO A 126 3.08 -11.22 -21.00
N GLU A 127 4.24 -10.93 -20.43
CA GLU A 127 4.46 -10.99 -18.97
C GLU A 127 3.73 -9.86 -18.24
N ILE A 128 3.65 -8.66 -18.83
CA ILE A 128 2.84 -7.54 -18.32
C ILE A 128 1.37 -7.98 -18.21
N ALA A 129 0.82 -8.59 -19.25
CA ALA A 129 -0.55 -9.13 -19.22
C ALA A 129 -0.73 -10.21 -18.13
N GLY A 130 0.32 -11.04 -17.89
CA GLY A 130 0.34 -12.00 -16.80
C GLY A 130 0.24 -11.34 -15.42
N VAL A 131 0.99 -10.25 -15.21
CA VAL A 131 0.94 -9.51 -13.94
C VAL A 131 -0.42 -8.82 -13.74
N VAL A 132 -1.05 -8.29 -14.78
CA VAL A 132 -2.43 -7.75 -14.70
C VAL A 132 -3.38 -8.84 -14.21
N GLU A 133 -3.25 -10.07 -14.73
CA GLU A 133 -4.07 -11.21 -14.28
C GLU A 133 -3.76 -11.61 -12.83
N GLU A 134 -2.50 -11.54 -12.37
CA GLU A 134 -2.14 -11.76 -10.96
C GLU A 134 -2.85 -10.76 -10.04
N PHE A 135 -2.91 -9.48 -10.39
CA PHE A 135 -3.67 -8.48 -9.64
C PHE A 135 -5.17 -8.75 -9.66
N ARG A 136 -5.73 -9.16 -10.81
CA ARG A 136 -7.14 -9.54 -10.92
C ARG A 136 -7.45 -10.73 -9.99
N GLN A 137 -6.62 -11.75 -10.00
CA GLN A 137 -6.78 -12.93 -9.15
C GLN A 137 -6.59 -12.59 -7.66
N GLY A 138 -5.59 -11.76 -7.32
CA GLY A 138 -5.40 -11.27 -5.95
C GLY A 138 -6.62 -10.49 -5.45
N ALA A 139 -7.24 -9.67 -6.31
CA ALA A 139 -8.47 -8.96 -6.00
C ALA A 139 -9.66 -9.91 -5.75
N GLN A 140 -9.82 -10.98 -6.54
CA GLN A 140 -10.82 -12.03 -6.30
C GLN A 140 -10.58 -12.76 -4.98
N ASN A 141 -9.33 -13.12 -4.71
CA ASN A 141 -8.95 -13.77 -3.48
C ASN A 141 -9.22 -12.89 -2.25
N ALA A 142 -8.97 -11.58 -2.35
CA ALA A 142 -9.31 -10.63 -1.28
C ALA A 142 -10.83 -10.55 -1.05
N GLN A 143 -11.65 -10.61 -2.11
CA GLN A 143 -13.11 -10.67 -1.99
C GLN A 143 -13.54 -11.95 -1.29
N GLU A 144 -12.98 -13.09 -1.67
CA GLU A 144 -13.28 -14.39 -1.04
C GLU A 144 -12.78 -14.46 0.42
N ALA A 145 -11.66 -13.80 0.74
CA ALA A 145 -11.14 -13.66 2.09
C ALA A 145 -12.00 -12.75 2.99
N GLY A 146 -13.02 -12.07 2.44
CA GLY A 146 -14.00 -11.30 3.18
C GLY A 146 -13.57 -9.86 3.46
N PHE A 147 -12.58 -9.31 2.75
CA PHE A 147 -12.30 -7.87 2.78
C PHE A 147 -13.51 -7.08 2.26
N ASP A 148 -13.60 -5.80 2.62
CA ASP A 148 -14.68 -4.90 2.19
C ASP A 148 -14.37 -4.17 0.89
N GLY A 149 -13.14 -4.23 0.42
CA GLY A 149 -12.61 -3.64 -0.80
C GLY A 149 -11.11 -3.86 -0.91
N VAL A 150 -10.48 -3.21 -1.89
CA VAL A 150 -9.03 -3.26 -2.09
C VAL A 150 -8.44 -1.87 -2.34
N GLU A 151 -7.21 -1.66 -1.90
CA GLU A 151 -6.36 -0.56 -2.31
C GLU A 151 -5.21 -1.11 -3.15
N ILE A 152 -5.00 -0.54 -4.33
CA ILE A 152 -3.86 -0.89 -5.18
C ILE A 152 -2.65 -0.07 -4.77
N HIS A 153 -1.53 -0.74 -4.50
CA HIS A 153 -0.28 -0.07 -4.12
C HIS A 153 0.45 0.44 -5.36
N GLY A 154 0.25 1.71 -5.70
CA GLY A 154 0.90 2.41 -6.82
C GLY A 154 1.96 3.42 -6.37
N ALA A 155 2.63 3.21 -5.23
CA ALA A 155 3.51 4.16 -4.58
C ALA A 155 4.90 3.60 -4.26
N ASN A 156 5.76 4.44 -3.70
CA ASN A 156 7.01 4.07 -3.03
C ASN A 156 8.04 3.33 -3.89
N GLY A 157 8.01 3.49 -5.21
CA GLY A 157 8.97 2.88 -6.11
C GLY A 157 8.73 1.38 -6.36
N TYR A 158 7.54 0.84 -6.07
CA TYR A 158 7.15 -0.52 -6.39
C TYR A 158 6.66 -0.68 -7.83
N LEU A 159 6.17 -1.85 -8.23
CA LEU A 159 6.03 -2.19 -9.65
C LEU A 159 5.19 -1.20 -10.45
N LEU A 160 4.01 -0.78 -9.97
CA LEU A 160 3.17 0.17 -10.70
C LEU A 160 3.86 1.52 -10.84
N ASP A 161 4.51 1.98 -9.78
CA ASP A 161 5.29 3.22 -9.75
C ASP A 161 6.54 3.14 -10.65
N GLN A 162 7.14 1.93 -10.79
CA GLN A 162 8.25 1.67 -11.73
C GLN A 162 7.83 1.79 -13.19
N PHE A 163 6.58 1.53 -13.53
CA PHE A 163 6.04 1.77 -14.87
C PHE A 163 5.63 3.23 -15.07
N LEU A 164 5.05 3.85 -14.06
CA LEU A 164 4.52 5.21 -14.12
C LEU A 164 5.61 6.27 -14.31
N GLN A 165 6.69 6.19 -13.52
CA GLN A 165 7.74 7.20 -13.49
C GLN A 165 8.82 6.95 -14.55
N ASP A 166 9.29 8.01 -15.23
CA ASP A 166 10.23 7.90 -16.35
C ASP A 166 11.67 7.54 -15.93
N GLY A 167 12.05 7.76 -14.67
CA GLY A 167 13.35 7.35 -14.16
C GLY A 167 13.58 5.83 -14.25
N PRO A 168 12.70 5.01 -13.64
CA PRO A 168 12.77 3.55 -13.76
C PRO A 168 12.24 3.00 -15.08
N ASN A 169 11.37 3.70 -15.82
CA ASN A 169 10.78 3.25 -17.07
C ASN A 169 11.47 3.87 -18.27
N GLN A 170 12.36 3.10 -18.88
CA GLN A 170 13.10 3.46 -20.10
C GLN A 170 12.66 2.62 -21.31
N ARG A 171 11.40 2.15 -21.31
CA ARG A 171 10.82 1.37 -22.42
C ARG A 171 10.56 2.25 -23.63
N THR A 172 10.60 1.62 -24.81
CA THR A 172 10.34 2.26 -26.10
C THR A 172 9.11 1.70 -26.82
N ASP A 173 8.40 0.78 -26.15
CA ASP A 173 7.13 0.22 -26.63
C ASP A 173 5.92 0.96 -26.04
N GLU A 174 4.72 0.40 -26.20
CA GLU A 174 3.45 0.98 -25.76
C GLU A 174 3.29 1.13 -24.24
N TYR A 175 4.26 0.67 -23.44
CA TYR A 175 4.30 0.83 -21.97
C TYR A 175 5.37 1.82 -21.51
N GLY A 176 6.00 2.58 -22.42
CA GLY A 176 7.06 3.54 -22.10
C GLY A 176 7.05 4.80 -22.96
N GLY A 177 7.93 5.75 -22.63
CA GLY A 177 8.04 7.03 -23.31
C GLY A 177 6.99 8.05 -22.82
N SER A 178 5.87 8.22 -23.54
CA SER A 178 4.85 9.21 -23.18
C SER A 178 4.14 8.87 -21.84
N ILE A 179 3.53 9.88 -21.22
CA ILE A 179 2.77 9.69 -19.98
C ILE A 179 1.63 8.69 -20.18
N GLU A 180 0.93 8.76 -21.31
CA GLU A 180 -0.15 7.85 -21.68
C GLU A 180 0.34 6.39 -21.72
N ASN A 181 1.51 6.15 -22.28
CA ASN A 181 2.11 4.82 -22.35
C ASN A 181 2.55 4.33 -20.98
N ARG A 182 3.20 5.19 -20.19
CA ARG A 182 3.66 4.83 -18.84
C ARG A 182 2.52 4.57 -17.86
N THR A 183 1.37 5.21 -18.05
CA THR A 183 0.17 4.98 -17.25
C THR A 183 -0.64 3.77 -17.70
N ARG A 184 -0.38 3.21 -18.89
CA ARG A 184 -1.12 2.08 -19.46
C ARG A 184 -1.18 0.88 -18.52
N PHE A 185 -0.03 0.34 -18.11
CA PHE A 185 0.00 -0.83 -17.23
C PHE A 185 -0.70 -0.58 -15.88
N PRO A 186 -0.41 0.51 -15.12
CA PRO A 186 -1.14 0.80 -13.91
C PRO A 186 -2.66 0.95 -14.10
N LEU A 187 -3.12 1.47 -15.24
CA LEU A 187 -4.55 1.58 -15.56
C LEU A 187 -5.17 0.24 -15.96
N GLU A 188 -4.46 -0.63 -16.66
CA GLU A 188 -4.90 -2.00 -16.96
C GLU A 188 -5.08 -2.82 -15.68
N VAL A 189 -4.15 -2.69 -14.72
CA VAL A 189 -4.29 -3.30 -13.38
C VAL A 189 -5.53 -2.73 -12.68
N LEU A 190 -5.71 -1.42 -12.69
CA LEU A 190 -6.86 -0.77 -12.08
C LEU A 190 -8.19 -1.26 -12.70
N ASP A 191 -8.26 -1.31 -14.02
CA ASP A 191 -9.46 -1.76 -14.75
C ASP A 191 -9.78 -3.24 -14.47
N ALA A 192 -8.75 -4.09 -14.39
CA ALA A 192 -8.90 -5.50 -14.03
C ALA A 192 -9.46 -5.69 -12.61
N VAL A 193 -8.97 -4.89 -11.65
CA VAL A 193 -9.43 -4.92 -10.26
C VAL A 193 -10.84 -4.34 -10.11
N ILE A 194 -11.17 -3.26 -10.84
CA ILE A 194 -12.53 -2.72 -10.92
C ILE A 194 -13.50 -3.77 -11.48
N GLY A 195 -13.08 -4.57 -12.45
CA GLY A 195 -13.87 -5.67 -13.00
C GLY A 195 -14.29 -6.71 -11.96
N VAL A 196 -13.53 -6.86 -10.87
CA VAL A 196 -13.85 -7.77 -9.75
C VAL A 196 -14.75 -7.10 -8.71
N TRP A 197 -14.41 -5.88 -8.27
CA TRP A 197 -15.00 -5.24 -7.11
C TRP A 197 -16.06 -4.18 -7.42
N GLY A 198 -16.10 -3.68 -8.65
CA GLY A 198 -16.74 -2.41 -8.96
C GLY A 198 -15.94 -1.22 -8.43
N SER A 199 -16.03 -0.08 -9.10
CA SER A 199 -15.18 1.09 -8.81
C SER A 199 -15.32 1.62 -7.37
N GLY A 200 -16.52 1.55 -6.77
CA GLY A 200 -16.79 2.04 -5.42
C GLY A 200 -16.12 1.26 -4.28
N ARG A 201 -15.38 0.18 -4.58
CA ARG A 201 -14.65 -0.64 -3.61
C ARG A 201 -13.15 -0.75 -3.92
N VAL A 202 -12.64 0.10 -4.81
CA VAL A 202 -11.24 0.12 -5.22
C VAL A 202 -10.64 1.49 -4.88
N GLY A 203 -9.56 1.50 -4.10
CA GLY A 203 -8.72 2.67 -3.84
C GLY A 203 -7.37 2.54 -4.54
N MET A 204 -6.66 3.66 -4.67
CA MET A 204 -5.28 3.72 -5.16
C MET A 204 -4.40 4.52 -4.23
N HIS A 205 -3.19 4.04 -3.96
CA HIS A 205 -2.20 4.74 -3.16
C HIS A 205 -1.03 5.19 -4.02
N LEU A 206 -0.70 6.49 -3.99
CA LEU A 206 0.40 7.12 -4.72
C LEU A 206 1.42 7.76 -3.76
N ALA A 207 2.63 8.02 -4.27
CA ALA A 207 3.66 8.81 -3.60
C ALA A 207 4.30 9.81 -4.59
N PRO A 208 3.60 10.90 -4.93
CA PRO A 208 3.92 11.74 -6.10
C PRO A 208 5.25 12.49 -6.00
N ARG A 209 5.78 12.69 -4.80
CA ARG A 209 7.09 13.30 -4.56
C ARG A 209 8.05 12.35 -3.84
N GLY A 210 7.74 11.06 -3.86
CA GLY A 210 8.58 10.05 -3.24
C GLY A 210 9.76 9.69 -4.13
N ASP A 211 10.98 9.79 -3.61
CA ASP A 211 12.21 9.28 -4.22
C ASP A 211 12.59 7.88 -3.71
N SER A 212 11.66 7.26 -2.99
CA SER A 212 11.84 5.93 -2.39
C SER A 212 12.27 4.92 -3.46
N GLN A 213 13.24 4.08 -3.11
CA GLN A 213 13.71 2.98 -3.97
C GLN A 213 14.26 3.47 -5.33
N SER A 214 14.77 4.71 -5.38
CA SER A 214 15.23 5.38 -6.60
C SER A 214 14.18 5.43 -7.73
N ALA A 215 12.91 5.51 -7.38
CA ALA A 215 11.89 6.03 -8.25
C ALA A 215 12.12 7.54 -8.45
N GLY A 216 11.63 8.07 -9.53
CA GLY A 216 11.72 9.51 -9.82
C GLY A 216 11.18 9.79 -11.21
N ASP A 217 10.50 10.91 -11.35
CA ASP A 217 9.94 11.36 -12.62
C ASP A 217 10.50 12.73 -12.96
N SER A 218 10.80 12.99 -14.23
CA SER A 218 11.31 14.29 -14.69
C SER A 218 10.28 15.41 -14.57
N ASN A 219 8.99 15.09 -14.56
CA ASN A 219 7.89 16.04 -14.36
C ASN A 219 6.75 15.40 -13.54
N PRO A 220 6.97 15.16 -12.24
CA PRO A 220 6.00 14.44 -11.41
C PRO A 220 4.63 15.12 -11.36
N ALA A 221 4.59 16.46 -11.39
CA ALA A 221 3.32 17.19 -11.37
C ALA A 221 2.42 16.81 -12.56
N THR A 222 2.96 16.78 -13.76
CA THR A 222 2.19 16.44 -14.97
C THR A 222 1.84 14.95 -15.02
N THR A 223 2.78 14.08 -14.66
CA THR A 223 2.59 12.62 -14.67
C THR A 223 1.50 12.20 -13.69
N PHE A 224 1.59 12.64 -12.44
CA PHE A 224 0.62 12.25 -11.41
C PHE A 224 -0.73 12.95 -11.57
N GLU A 225 -0.79 14.19 -12.07
CA GLU A 225 -2.05 14.87 -12.42
C GLU A 225 -2.79 14.13 -13.53
N TYR A 226 -2.10 13.74 -14.61
CA TYR A 226 -2.69 12.93 -15.67
C TYR A 226 -3.26 11.62 -15.12
N TYR A 227 -2.47 10.90 -14.31
CA TYR A 227 -2.89 9.63 -13.74
C TYR A 227 -4.09 9.79 -12.78
N ALA A 228 -4.09 10.83 -11.95
CA ALA A 228 -5.22 11.14 -11.06
C ALA A 228 -6.51 11.41 -11.86
N ARG A 229 -6.43 12.14 -12.97
CA ARG A 229 -7.57 12.40 -13.85
C ARG A 229 -8.11 11.11 -14.49
N GLU A 230 -7.24 10.21 -14.93
CA GLU A 230 -7.65 8.92 -15.50
C GLU A 230 -8.34 8.03 -14.46
N MET A 231 -7.89 8.05 -13.20
CA MET A 231 -8.56 7.37 -12.08
C MET A 231 -9.92 8.01 -11.77
N GLY A 232 -10.02 9.34 -11.80
CA GLY A 232 -11.27 10.07 -11.63
C GLY A 232 -12.35 9.69 -12.64
N LYS A 233 -11.97 9.50 -13.91
CA LYS A 233 -12.90 9.01 -14.96
C LYS A 233 -13.48 7.64 -14.62
N ARG A 234 -12.72 6.78 -13.91
CA ARG A 234 -13.12 5.44 -13.47
C ARG A 234 -13.95 5.44 -12.19
N LYS A 235 -14.04 6.60 -11.50
CA LYS A 235 -14.86 6.81 -10.28
C LYS A 235 -14.51 5.79 -9.18
N ILE A 236 -13.22 5.57 -8.94
CA ILE A 236 -12.79 4.70 -7.84
C ILE A 236 -13.14 5.31 -6.48
N ALA A 237 -13.17 4.48 -5.43
CA ALA A 237 -13.63 4.85 -4.11
C ALA A 237 -12.83 6.01 -3.51
N PHE A 238 -11.52 5.98 -3.63
CA PHE A 238 -10.63 7.04 -3.14
C PHE A 238 -9.26 7.00 -3.81
N LEU A 239 -8.59 8.15 -3.78
CA LEU A 239 -7.18 8.30 -4.08
C LEU A 239 -6.44 8.69 -2.80
N ALA A 240 -5.46 7.90 -2.38
CA ALA A 240 -4.56 8.22 -1.28
C ALA A 240 -3.21 8.73 -1.82
N ALA A 241 -2.69 9.81 -1.25
CA ALA A 241 -1.37 10.33 -1.61
C ALA A 241 -0.47 10.45 -0.39
N ARG A 242 0.68 9.77 -0.46
CA ARG A 242 1.74 9.86 0.54
C ARG A 242 2.72 10.95 0.15
N GLU A 243 2.59 12.12 0.76
CA GLU A 243 3.53 13.23 0.61
C GLU A 243 3.55 14.14 1.83
N TYR A 244 4.66 14.83 2.05
CA TYR A 244 4.69 15.89 3.05
C TYR A 244 3.92 17.11 2.58
N GLU A 245 3.18 17.75 3.47
CA GLU A 245 2.69 19.10 3.20
C GLU A 245 3.87 20.07 3.01
N GLY A 246 3.70 20.96 2.04
CA GLY A 246 4.68 21.97 1.73
C GLY A 246 4.25 22.81 0.53
N PRO A 247 4.98 23.88 0.21
CA PRO A 247 4.62 24.79 -0.89
C PRO A 247 4.67 24.11 -2.26
N ASP A 248 5.35 23.00 -2.38
CA ASP A 248 5.49 22.17 -3.58
C ASP A 248 4.58 20.90 -3.55
N SER A 249 3.66 20.81 -2.57
CA SER A 249 2.72 19.69 -2.46
C SER A 249 1.87 19.57 -3.71
N LEU A 250 1.73 18.34 -4.20
CA LEU A 250 0.87 17.99 -5.34
C LEU A 250 -0.55 17.62 -4.91
N GLY A 251 -0.80 17.40 -3.62
CA GLY A 251 -2.10 17.00 -3.07
C GLY A 251 -3.27 17.82 -3.60
N PRO A 252 -3.25 19.17 -3.56
CA PRO A 252 -4.34 19.99 -4.10
C PRO A 252 -4.63 19.75 -5.59
N LYS A 253 -3.57 19.60 -6.41
CA LYS A 253 -3.71 19.30 -7.85
C LYS A 253 -4.27 17.90 -8.09
N LEU A 254 -3.81 16.92 -7.30
CA LEU A 254 -4.29 15.55 -7.41
C LEU A 254 -5.77 15.44 -7.01
N LYS A 255 -6.16 16.10 -5.91
CA LYS A 255 -7.56 16.16 -5.48
C LYS A 255 -8.46 16.77 -6.56
N GLU A 256 -8.06 17.89 -7.13
CA GLU A 256 -8.80 18.57 -8.21
C GLU A 256 -8.90 17.67 -9.46
N ALA A 257 -7.77 17.11 -9.91
CA ALA A 257 -7.73 16.26 -11.10
C ALA A 257 -8.51 14.96 -10.94
N PHE A 258 -8.50 14.36 -9.74
CA PHE A 258 -9.23 13.16 -9.40
C PHE A 258 -10.73 13.41 -9.29
N GLY A 259 -11.14 14.49 -8.63
CA GLY A 259 -12.54 14.90 -8.48
C GLY A 259 -13.39 13.95 -7.62
N GLY A 260 -12.78 13.07 -6.84
CA GLY A 260 -13.41 12.14 -5.90
C GLY A 260 -12.85 12.29 -4.48
N VAL A 261 -13.03 11.27 -3.64
CA VAL A 261 -12.53 11.26 -2.25
C VAL A 261 -11.01 11.18 -2.25
N PHE A 262 -10.36 12.20 -1.69
CA PHE A 262 -8.90 12.30 -1.57
C PHE A 262 -8.45 12.13 -0.14
N ALA A 263 -7.55 11.18 0.11
CA ALA A 263 -6.98 10.88 1.42
C ALA A 263 -5.50 11.28 1.48
N ALA A 264 -5.17 12.21 2.37
CA ALA A 264 -3.80 12.64 2.59
C ALA A 264 -3.08 11.70 3.57
N ASN A 265 -1.80 11.43 3.29
CA ASN A 265 -0.97 10.59 4.14
C ASN A 265 0.46 11.16 4.22
N GLU A 266 1.10 11.03 5.31
CA GLU A 266 2.48 11.26 5.72
C GLU A 266 2.61 12.30 6.84
N LYS A 267 2.99 11.81 8.02
CA LYS A 267 3.40 12.59 9.21
C LYS A 267 2.38 13.63 9.74
N PHE A 268 1.12 13.45 9.48
CA PHE A 268 0.10 14.31 10.07
C PHE A 268 -0.01 14.12 11.58
N THR A 269 -0.16 15.22 12.32
CA THR A 269 -0.70 15.24 13.67
C THR A 269 -2.24 15.33 13.59
N LYS A 270 -2.94 15.14 14.71
CA LYS A 270 -4.40 15.36 14.76
C LYS A 270 -4.73 16.77 14.27
N GLN A 271 -4.07 17.80 14.85
CA GLN A 271 -4.34 19.20 14.50
C GLN A 271 -4.14 19.46 13.01
N ALA A 272 -3.00 19.05 12.42
CA ALA A 272 -2.73 19.25 11.00
C ALA A 272 -3.74 18.48 10.12
N GLY A 273 -4.20 17.31 10.57
CA GLY A 273 -5.25 16.56 9.90
C GLY A 273 -6.59 17.27 9.92
N ASP A 274 -6.99 17.80 11.07
CA ASP A 274 -8.24 18.58 11.23
C ASP A 274 -8.21 19.83 10.32
N GLU A 275 -7.12 20.61 10.35
CA GLU A 275 -6.95 21.80 9.49
C GLU A 275 -7.02 21.45 7.99
N LEU A 276 -6.49 20.29 7.59
CA LEU A 276 -6.52 19.84 6.20
C LEU A 276 -7.95 19.52 5.74
N ILE A 277 -8.73 18.84 6.60
CA ILE A 277 -10.13 18.52 6.34
C ILE A 277 -10.99 19.78 6.33
N GLU A 278 -10.88 20.64 7.36
CA GLU A 278 -11.65 21.88 7.49
C GLU A 278 -11.41 22.83 6.31
N SER A 279 -10.18 22.89 5.80
CA SER A 279 -9.85 23.69 4.62
C SER A 279 -10.30 23.06 3.29
N GLY A 280 -10.85 21.85 3.29
CA GLY A 280 -11.29 21.13 2.10
C GLY A 280 -10.15 20.63 1.21
N ARG A 281 -8.89 20.63 1.71
CA ARG A 281 -7.71 20.15 0.96
C ARG A 281 -7.62 18.62 0.90
N ALA A 282 -8.26 17.93 1.84
CA ALA A 282 -8.46 16.48 1.81
C ALA A 282 -9.85 16.13 2.34
N ASP A 283 -10.32 14.93 2.05
CA ASP A 283 -11.59 14.39 2.55
C ASP A 283 -11.36 13.37 3.68
N ALA A 284 -10.13 12.84 3.76
CA ALA A 284 -9.68 11.95 4.83
C ALA A 284 -8.18 12.12 5.09
N VAL A 285 -7.74 11.69 6.27
CA VAL A 285 -6.31 11.60 6.62
C VAL A 285 -5.97 10.19 7.06
N LEU A 286 -4.91 9.63 6.49
CA LEU A 286 -4.40 8.30 6.82
C LEU A 286 -3.25 8.41 7.81
N PHE A 287 -3.43 7.81 8.99
CA PHE A 287 -2.41 7.73 10.03
C PHE A 287 -1.72 6.37 10.01
N GLY A 288 -0.38 6.35 9.93
CA GLY A 288 0.43 5.14 9.96
C GLY A 288 1.05 4.88 11.34
N LYS A 289 2.21 5.47 11.63
CA LYS A 289 2.98 5.21 12.86
C LYS A 289 2.17 5.40 14.15
N LEU A 290 1.24 6.34 14.16
CA LEU A 290 0.39 6.56 15.33
C LEU A 290 -0.50 5.34 15.61
N TYR A 291 -1.01 4.66 14.58
CA TYR A 291 -1.78 3.43 14.74
C TYR A 291 -0.95 2.23 15.19
N ILE A 292 0.38 2.24 14.99
CA ILE A 292 1.22 1.16 15.53
C ILE A 292 1.08 1.11 17.05
N ALA A 293 1.24 2.26 17.72
CA ALA A 293 1.28 2.35 19.18
C ALA A 293 -0.08 2.66 19.83
N ASN A 294 -1.07 3.05 19.05
CA ASN A 294 -2.38 3.44 19.55
C ASN A 294 -3.48 2.66 18.82
N PRO A 295 -3.83 1.45 19.31
CA PRO A 295 -4.91 0.67 18.72
C PRO A 295 -6.24 1.41 18.74
N ASP A 296 -6.46 2.24 19.74
CA ASP A 296 -7.60 3.11 20.03
C ASP A 296 -7.37 4.59 19.63
N LEU A 297 -6.67 4.81 18.52
CA LEU A 297 -6.26 6.17 18.10
C LEU A 297 -7.46 7.14 17.93
N VAL A 298 -8.60 6.65 17.47
CA VAL A 298 -9.81 7.46 17.28
C VAL A 298 -10.34 7.96 18.62
N GLU A 299 -10.40 7.09 19.62
CA GLU A 299 -10.83 7.40 20.97
C GLU A 299 -9.88 8.41 21.63
N ARG A 300 -8.55 8.20 21.49
CA ARG A 300 -7.54 9.13 21.99
C ARG A 300 -7.68 10.51 21.35
N PHE A 301 -7.87 10.57 20.05
CA PHE A 301 -8.09 11.83 19.35
C PHE A 301 -9.38 12.52 19.79
N THR A 302 -10.45 11.76 19.98
CA THR A 302 -11.75 12.30 20.40
C THR A 302 -11.70 12.89 21.81
N GLN A 303 -10.98 12.22 22.72
CA GLN A 303 -10.86 12.61 24.12
C GLN A 303 -9.71 13.58 24.40
N GLY A 304 -8.85 13.86 23.40
CA GLY A 304 -7.61 14.62 23.61
C GLY A 304 -6.61 13.91 24.54
N ALA A 305 -6.68 12.58 24.58
CA ALA A 305 -5.84 11.77 25.47
C ALA A 305 -4.39 11.67 24.98
N GLU A 306 -3.47 11.40 25.89
CA GLU A 306 -2.06 11.19 25.58
C GLU A 306 -1.88 9.96 24.69
N LEU A 307 -0.98 10.08 23.70
CA LEU A 307 -0.65 9.01 22.79
C LEU A 307 0.47 8.13 23.33
N ASN A 308 0.36 6.83 23.14
CA ASN A 308 1.47 5.91 23.38
C ASN A 308 2.63 6.22 22.43
N THR A 309 3.85 6.07 22.94
CA THR A 309 5.07 6.24 22.14
C THR A 309 5.39 4.95 21.39
N PRO A 310 5.51 4.99 20.05
CA PRO A 310 5.90 3.81 19.29
C PRO A 310 7.34 3.38 19.59
N THR A 311 7.58 2.07 19.61
CA THR A 311 8.91 1.45 19.79
C THR A 311 9.44 1.01 18.42
N PRO A 312 10.28 1.80 17.73
CA PRO A 312 10.70 1.51 16.35
C PRO A 312 11.39 0.16 16.17
N GLN A 313 12.06 -0.33 17.21
CA GLN A 313 12.76 -1.62 17.21
C GLN A 313 11.82 -2.82 17.01
N THR A 314 10.52 -2.66 17.35
CA THR A 314 9.51 -3.72 17.22
C THR A 314 8.69 -3.63 15.92
N PHE A 315 8.93 -2.64 15.06
CA PHE A 315 8.12 -2.46 13.86
C PHE A 315 8.16 -3.66 12.92
N TYR A 316 9.31 -4.31 12.81
CA TYR A 316 9.58 -5.39 11.87
C TYR A 316 10.09 -6.67 12.57
N THR A 317 9.73 -6.87 13.82
CA THR A 317 10.02 -8.09 14.60
C THR A 317 8.90 -9.13 14.41
N HIS A 318 9.03 -10.26 15.10
CA HIS A 318 8.02 -11.31 15.14
C HIS A 318 7.34 -11.35 16.51
N GLY A 319 6.22 -12.04 16.61
CA GLY A 319 5.47 -12.19 17.86
C GLY A 319 4.64 -10.96 18.22
N ASP A 320 4.29 -10.87 19.48
CA ASP A 320 3.31 -9.95 20.04
C ASP A 320 3.90 -8.57 20.38
N ASP A 321 5.19 -8.53 20.70
CA ASP A 321 5.90 -7.33 21.15
C ASP A 321 5.80 -6.18 20.15
N GLY A 322 5.29 -5.03 20.60
CA GLY A 322 5.06 -3.84 19.78
C GLY A 322 4.06 -4.06 18.65
N TYR A 323 3.18 -5.06 18.79
CA TYR A 323 2.18 -5.40 17.81
C TYR A 323 0.76 -5.36 18.38
N ILE A 324 0.47 -6.15 19.42
CA ILE A 324 -0.82 -6.22 20.09
C ILE A 324 -0.79 -5.82 21.58
N ASP A 325 0.36 -5.48 22.11
CA ASP A 325 0.64 -5.22 23.53
C ASP A 325 0.64 -3.73 23.92
N TYR A 326 0.38 -2.82 22.99
CA TYR A 326 0.20 -1.41 23.34
C TYR A 326 -1.11 -1.20 24.10
N PRO A 327 -1.08 -0.48 25.26
CA PRO A 327 -2.26 -0.32 26.10
C PRO A 327 -3.33 0.56 25.44
N ALA A 328 -4.58 0.15 25.53
CA ALA A 328 -5.74 0.97 25.25
C ALA A 328 -6.10 1.86 26.44
N LEU A 329 -6.87 2.93 26.23
CA LEU A 329 -7.30 3.86 27.31
C LEU A 329 -8.04 3.17 28.44
N THR A 330 -8.85 2.16 28.15
CA THR A 330 -9.61 1.39 29.15
C THR A 330 -8.73 0.51 30.03
N GLU A 331 -7.52 0.19 29.63
CA GLU A 331 -6.56 -0.64 30.39
C GLU A 331 -5.68 0.18 31.33
N VAL A 332 -5.62 1.50 31.15
CA VAL A 332 -4.80 2.43 31.96
C VAL A 332 -5.56 2.94 33.19
N ALA A 333 -6.89 2.78 33.23
CA ALA A 333 -7.75 3.26 34.31
C ALA A 333 -7.94 2.26 35.48
N GLY A 334 -7.14 1.20 35.55
CA GLY A 334 -7.14 0.17 36.60
C GLY A 334 -5.79 0.27 37.45
#